data_f1460ebf12da3e478157091c7baa660d
#
_entry.id   f1460ebf12da3e478157091c7baa660d
#
_cell.length_a   1.000
_cell.length_b   1.000
_cell.length_c   1.000
_cell.angle_alpha   90.00
_cell.angle_beta   90.00
_cell.angle_gamma   90.00
#
_symmetry.space_group_name_H-M   'P 1'
#
loop_
_entity.id
_entity.type
_entity.pdbx_description
1 polymer ?
#
loop_
_entity_poly.entity_id
_entity_poly.type
_entity_poly.pdbx_seq_one_letter_code
_entity_poly.pdbx_strand_id
1 'polypeptide(L)'
;MRFRDWVLFPYWFRSVERYAPWVNKVFLITNGKFPDWINDKYEKIVLVKHSDYIPKEFLPTFNSCTIELHMNKIPGLSEHFVYFNDDFFITAPAKPEDFFRDGLPCDDNHETALNIPIYSPENKFGIYMSMLADIGVINRHFNRWRTVRQSMRRWFGPHLGIKGFYSVTT
;
A
#
# COMPACT_ATOMS: atom_id res chain seq x y z
N MET A 1 19.42 -0.60 12.78
CA MET A 1 19.47 -1.91 12.10
C MET A 1 18.07 -2.15 11.51
N ARG A 2 17.91 -2.01 10.20
CA ARG A 2 16.59 -2.02 9.51
C ARG A 2 16.08 -3.42 9.15
N PHE A 3 16.91 -4.47 9.36
CA PHE A 3 16.64 -5.85 8.95
C PHE A 3 16.72 -6.79 10.15
N ARG A 4 15.82 -6.61 11.11
CA ARG A 4 15.75 -7.48 12.29
C ARG A 4 14.51 -8.36 12.16
N ASP A 5 14.72 -9.65 12.00
CA ASP A 5 13.64 -10.61 12.13
C ASP A 5 13.26 -10.74 13.61
N TRP A 6 12.01 -10.40 13.94
CA TRP A 6 11.44 -10.51 15.28
C TRP A 6 10.75 -11.85 15.49
N VAL A 7 10.88 -12.77 14.54
CA VAL A 7 10.20 -14.09 14.54
C VAL A 7 8.67 -13.96 14.66
N LEU A 8 8.11 -12.85 14.18
CA LEU A 8 6.67 -12.57 14.27
C LEU A 8 5.90 -13.13 13.06
N PHE A 9 6.58 -13.49 12.00
CA PHE A 9 5.98 -13.85 10.74
C PHE A 9 5.07 -15.11 10.81
N PRO A 10 5.34 -16.14 11.61
CA PRO A 10 4.40 -17.24 11.84
C PRO A 10 3.06 -16.77 12.44
N TYR A 11 3.08 -15.71 13.26
CA TYR A 11 1.86 -15.13 13.85
C TYR A 11 1.05 -14.38 12.80
N TRP A 12 1.71 -13.79 11.80
CA TRP A 12 1.04 -13.18 10.66
C TRP A 12 0.19 -14.21 9.91
N PHE A 13 0.74 -15.35 9.54
CA PHE A 13 0.00 -16.43 8.87
C PHE A 13 -1.17 -16.91 9.72
N ARG A 14 -0.95 -17.12 11.02
CA ARG A 14 -2.03 -17.49 11.95
C ARG A 14 -3.13 -16.45 12.04
N SER A 15 -2.79 -15.18 11.94
CA SER A 15 -3.77 -14.10 11.94
C SER A 15 -4.65 -14.14 10.69
N VAL A 16 -4.07 -14.39 9.53
CA VAL A 16 -4.81 -14.57 8.27
C VAL A 16 -5.72 -15.80 8.34
N GLU A 17 -5.20 -16.95 8.78
CA GLU A 17 -6.00 -18.18 8.93
C GLU A 17 -7.20 -17.98 9.87
N ARG A 18 -6.99 -17.28 10.98
CA ARG A 18 -8.00 -17.09 12.01
C ARG A 18 -9.03 -16.02 11.64
N TYR A 19 -8.59 -14.91 11.09
CA TYR A 19 -9.41 -13.70 10.95
C TYR A 19 -9.83 -13.40 9.51
N ALA A 20 -9.17 -14.00 8.53
CA ALA A 20 -9.50 -13.87 7.10
C ALA A 20 -9.49 -15.23 6.37
N PRO A 21 -10.29 -16.25 6.83
CA PRO A 21 -10.27 -17.60 6.25
C PRO A 21 -10.74 -17.64 4.79
N TRP A 22 -11.37 -16.59 4.31
CA TRP A 22 -11.81 -16.39 2.92
C TRP A 22 -10.65 -16.10 1.96
N VAL A 23 -9.45 -15.80 2.45
CA VAL A 23 -8.27 -15.57 1.61
C VAL A 23 -7.93 -16.84 0.85
N ASN A 24 -7.88 -16.73 -0.48
CA ASN A 24 -7.60 -17.84 -1.37
C ASN A 24 -6.12 -18.16 -1.44
N LYS A 25 -5.28 -17.14 -1.61
CA LYS A 25 -3.82 -17.28 -1.75
C LYS A 25 -3.08 -16.15 -1.03
N VAL A 26 -1.93 -16.49 -0.50
CA VAL A 26 -0.97 -15.55 0.06
C VAL A 26 0.28 -15.59 -0.81
N PHE A 27 0.60 -14.45 -1.42
CA PHE A 27 1.81 -14.25 -2.19
C PHE A 27 2.89 -13.70 -1.27
N LEU A 28 3.87 -14.54 -0.92
CA LEU A 28 4.99 -14.13 -0.10
C LEU A 28 6.11 -13.60 -0.99
N ILE A 29 6.30 -12.28 -0.95
CA ILE A 29 7.26 -11.57 -1.80
C ILE A 29 8.55 -11.35 -1.02
N THR A 30 9.68 -11.80 -1.57
CA THR A 30 11.00 -11.63 -0.95
C THR A 30 12.07 -11.33 -2.00
N ASN A 31 13.28 -11.04 -1.52
CA ASN A 31 14.47 -10.94 -2.38
C ASN A 31 15.04 -12.31 -2.83
N GLY A 32 14.32 -13.41 -2.57
CA GLY A 32 14.72 -14.78 -2.89
C GLY A 32 15.11 -15.62 -1.69
N LYS A 33 15.08 -15.06 -0.48
CA LYS A 33 15.28 -15.80 0.77
C LYS A 33 13.92 -16.00 1.43
N PHE A 34 13.50 -17.23 1.55
CA PHE A 34 12.27 -17.60 2.23
C PHE A 34 12.59 -18.27 3.58
N PRO A 35 11.75 -18.10 4.60
CA PRO A 35 11.93 -18.80 5.87
C PRO A 35 11.83 -20.32 5.71
N ASP A 36 12.73 -21.07 6.35
CA ASP A 36 12.81 -22.53 6.22
C ASP A 36 11.58 -23.26 6.77
N TRP A 37 10.82 -22.62 7.66
CA TRP A 37 9.60 -23.18 8.24
C TRP A 37 8.37 -23.07 7.33
N ILE A 38 8.45 -22.36 6.20
CA ILE A 38 7.33 -22.25 5.26
C ILE A 38 7.19 -23.51 4.45
N ASN A 39 5.97 -24.07 4.45
CA ASN A 39 5.63 -25.17 3.57
C ASN A 39 5.30 -24.62 2.16
N ASP A 40 6.27 -24.68 1.25
CA ASP A 40 6.15 -24.24 -0.14
C ASP A 40 5.19 -25.09 -0.99
N LYS A 41 4.81 -26.29 -0.48
CA LYS A 41 3.84 -27.19 -1.12
C LYS A 41 2.39 -26.90 -0.71
N TYR A 42 2.19 -25.98 0.21
CA TYR A 42 0.83 -25.63 0.63
C TYR A 42 0.16 -24.77 -0.46
N GLU A 43 -0.96 -25.25 -0.97
CA GLU A 43 -1.65 -24.70 -2.16
C GLU A 43 -2.03 -23.21 -2.05
N LYS A 44 -2.20 -22.70 -0.83
CA LYS A 44 -2.53 -21.30 -0.57
C LYS A 44 -1.32 -20.38 -0.49
N ILE A 45 -0.09 -20.91 -0.51
CA ILE A 45 1.14 -20.10 -0.44
C ILE A 45 1.81 -20.07 -1.81
N VAL A 46 2.09 -18.88 -2.28
CA VAL A 46 2.85 -18.64 -3.50
C VAL A 46 4.11 -17.86 -3.15
N LEU A 47 5.27 -18.47 -3.37
CA LEU A 47 6.56 -17.82 -3.14
C LEU A 47 6.96 -17.02 -4.37
N VAL A 48 7.22 -15.73 -4.19
CA VAL A 48 7.54 -14.79 -5.27
C VAL A 48 8.85 -14.08 -4.96
N LYS A 49 9.78 -14.09 -5.89
CA LYS A 49 11.02 -13.33 -5.80
C LYS A 49 10.87 -12.00 -6.52
N HIS A 50 11.60 -10.99 -6.09
CA HIS A 50 11.65 -9.72 -6.80
C HIS A 50 11.99 -9.88 -8.27
N SER A 51 12.88 -10.83 -8.61
CA SER A 51 13.27 -11.13 -10.00
C SER A 51 12.17 -11.72 -10.86
N ASP A 52 11.08 -12.20 -10.29
CA ASP A 52 10.01 -12.86 -11.03
C ASP A 52 9.04 -11.85 -11.66
N TYR A 53 9.04 -10.59 -11.19
CA TYR A 53 8.10 -9.58 -11.66
C TYR A 53 8.69 -8.17 -11.83
N ILE A 54 9.85 -7.88 -11.22
CA ILE A 54 10.54 -6.59 -11.36
C ILE A 54 11.53 -6.65 -12.53
N PRO A 55 11.51 -5.68 -13.47
CA PRO A 55 12.49 -5.62 -14.55
C PRO A 55 13.94 -5.58 -14.03
N LYS A 56 14.83 -6.23 -14.77
CA LYS A 56 16.24 -6.43 -14.37
C LYS A 56 16.98 -5.11 -14.11
N GLU A 57 16.64 -4.06 -14.83
CA GLU A 57 17.24 -2.73 -14.69
C GLU A 57 16.97 -2.06 -13.33
N PHE A 58 15.95 -2.54 -12.58
CA PHE A 58 15.62 -2.06 -11.24
C PHE A 58 16.11 -3.00 -10.12
N LEU A 59 16.84 -4.05 -10.47
CA LEU A 59 17.35 -5.04 -9.52
C LEU A 59 18.88 -4.95 -9.36
N PRO A 60 19.41 -5.22 -8.15
CA PRO A 60 18.71 -5.47 -6.91
C PRO A 60 18.10 -4.20 -6.32
N THR A 61 16.90 -4.31 -5.73
CA THR A 61 16.24 -3.18 -5.09
C THR A 61 15.95 -3.44 -3.62
N PHE A 62 16.09 -2.38 -2.82
CA PHE A 62 15.70 -2.31 -1.40
C PHE A 62 14.68 -1.18 -1.18
N ASN A 63 14.14 -0.63 -2.28
CA ASN A 63 13.16 0.43 -2.25
C ASN A 63 11.75 -0.20 -2.29
N SER A 64 10.98 -0.02 -1.22
CA SER A 64 9.60 -0.53 -1.12
C SER A 64 8.71 -0.01 -2.25
N CYS A 65 8.83 1.27 -2.61
CA CYS A 65 8.05 1.84 -3.71
C CYS A 65 8.31 1.11 -5.04
N THR A 66 9.56 0.73 -5.32
CA THR A 66 9.88 -0.05 -6.54
C THR A 66 9.25 -1.44 -6.48
N ILE A 67 9.25 -2.07 -5.31
CA ILE A 67 8.65 -3.39 -5.11
C ILE A 67 7.13 -3.31 -5.32
N GLU A 68 6.49 -2.33 -4.70
CA GLU A 68 5.04 -2.12 -4.72
C GLU A 68 4.51 -1.75 -6.11
N LEU A 69 5.16 -0.82 -6.80
CA LEU A 69 4.75 -0.36 -8.14
C LEU A 69 4.77 -1.46 -9.22
N HIS A 70 5.46 -2.56 -8.98
CA HIS A 70 5.54 -3.68 -9.92
C HIS A 70 4.65 -4.86 -9.54
N MET A 71 3.93 -4.83 -8.40
CA MET A 71 3.13 -5.97 -7.93
C MET A 71 2.05 -6.41 -8.92
N ASN A 72 1.51 -5.50 -9.71
CA ASN A 72 0.56 -5.80 -10.78
C ASN A 72 1.11 -6.74 -11.86
N LYS A 73 2.43 -6.96 -11.89
CA LYS A 73 3.10 -7.88 -12.84
C LYS A 73 3.31 -9.28 -12.26
N ILE A 74 2.91 -9.54 -11.02
CA ILE A 74 3.07 -10.85 -10.39
C ILE A 74 2.14 -11.86 -11.08
N PRO A 75 2.70 -12.96 -11.62
CA PRO A 75 1.88 -13.96 -12.29
C PRO A 75 0.85 -14.60 -11.36
N GLY A 76 -0.41 -14.59 -11.76
CA GLY A 76 -1.50 -15.20 -11.00
C GLY A 76 -2.01 -14.39 -9.81
N LEU A 77 -1.51 -13.17 -9.60
CA LEU A 77 -2.11 -12.25 -8.65
C LEU A 77 -3.49 -11.81 -9.16
N SER A 78 -4.48 -11.81 -8.28
CA SER A 78 -5.84 -11.36 -8.61
C SER A 78 -5.86 -9.84 -8.82
N GLU A 79 -6.83 -9.34 -9.59
CA GLU A 79 -7.06 -7.90 -9.72
C GLU A 79 -7.37 -7.25 -8.36
N HIS A 80 -8.15 -7.94 -7.54
CA HIS A 80 -8.39 -7.54 -6.15
C HIS A 80 -7.44 -8.28 -5.23
N PHE A 81 -6.53 -7.55 -4.61
CA PHE A 81 -5.61 -8.07 -3.60
C PHE A 81 -5.39 -7.04 -2.49
N VAL A 82 -5.00 -7.51 -1.32
CA VAL A 82 -4.64 -6.65 -0.19
C VAL A 82 -3.15 -6.80 0.08
N TYR A 83 -2.46 -5.68 0.11
CA TYR A 83 -1.03 -5.64 0.41
C TYR A 83 -0.80 -5.43 1.91
N PHE A 84 0.11 -6.21 2.46
CA PHE A 84 0.56 -6.09 3.84
C PHE A 84 2.08 -5.97 3.90
N ASN A 85 2.56 -5.05 4.73
CA ASN A 85 3.94 -5.08 5.20
C ASN A 85 4.12 -6.17 6.26
N ASP A 86 5.36 -6.57 6.52
CA ASP A 86 5.74 -7.62 7.47
C ASP A 86 5.43 -7.28 8.94
N ASP A 87 5.12 -6.03 9.23
CA ASP A 87 4.79 -5.51 10.57
C ASP A 87 3.28 -5.20 10.76
N PHE A 88 2.42 -5.49 9.76
CA PHE A 88 0.98 -5.29 9.84
C PHE A 88 0.25 -6.61 10.02
N PHE A 89 -0.64 -6.70 11.01
CA PHE A 89 -1.36 -7.92 11.36
C PHE A 89 -2.87 -7.69 11.38
N ILE A 90 -3.62 -8.71 10.98
CA ILE A 90 -5.08 -8.74 11.18
C ILE A 90 -5.34 -9.17 12.62
N THR A 91 -5.94 -8.31 13.43
CA THR A 91 -6.14 -8.54 14.87
C THR A 91 -7.58 -8.89 15.23
N ALA A 92 -8.51 -8.76 14.29
CA ALA A 92 -9.93 -9.06 14.46
C ALA A 92 -10.50 -9.70 13.17
N PRO A 93 -11.66 -10.40 13.25
CA PRO A 93 -12.32 -10.95 12.07
C PRO A 93 -12.54 -9.89 11.00
N ALA A 94 -12.04 -10.16 9.81
CA ALA A 94 -12.14 -9.31 8.62
C ALA A 94 -12.98 -10.01 7.55
N LYS A 95 -13.70 -9.23 6.75
CA LYS A 95 -14.52 -9.71 5.63
C LYS A 95 -14.01 -9.11 4.32
N PRO A 96 -14.26 -9.74 3.18
CA PRO A 96 -13.93 -9.15 1.88
C PRO A 96 -14.51 -7.74 1.70
N GLU A 97 -15.72 -7.49 2.22
CA GLU A 97 -16.42 -6.21 2.11
C GLU A 97 -15.77 -5.08 2.92
N ASP A 98 -14.86 -5.41 3.83
CA ASP A 98 -14.05 -4.41 4.56
C ASP A 98 -12.98 -3.80 3.65
N PHE A 99 -12.58 -4.53 2.60
CA PHE A 99 -11.55 -4.12 1.65
C PHE A 99 -12.11 -3.71 0.28
N PHE A 100 -13.20 -4.36 -0.16
CA PHE A 100 -13.79 -4.12 -1.48
C PHE A 100 -15.31 -4.11 -1.40
N ARG A 101 -15.94 -3.11 -2.03
CA ARG A 101 -17.39 -3.01 -2.19
C ARG A 101 -17.74 -2.70 -3.64
N ASP A 102 -18.68 -3.47 -4.19
CA ASP A 102 -19.10 -3.29 -5.60
C ASP A 102 -17.95 -3.33 -6.61
N GLY A 103 -16.91 -4.13 -6.32
CA GLY A 103 -15.72 -4.25 -7.15
C GLY A 103 -14.73 -3.09 -7.02
N LEU A 104 -14.95 -2.16 -6.10
CA LEU A 104 -14.05 -1.04 -5.83
C LEU A 104 -13.33 -1.21 -4.47
N PRO A 105 -12.08 -0.80 -4.36
CA PRO A 105 -11.39 -0.80 -3.08
C PRO A 105 -12.06 0.15 -2.09
N CYS A 106 -12.17 -0.27 -0.83
CA CYS A 106 -12.58 0.60 0.25
C CYS A 106 -11.39 1.41 0.73
N ASP A 107 -11.58 2.72 0.82
CA ASP A 107 -10.58 3.64 1.34
C ASP A 107 -11.10 4.34 2.60
N ASP A 108 -10.17 4.81 3.42
CA ASP A 108 -10.51 5.58 4.60
C ASP A 108 -10.76 7.05 4.20
N ASN A 109 -11.79 7.63 4.80
CA ASN A 109 -12.17 9.02 4.56
C ASN A 109 -11.38 9.99 5.44
N HIS A 110 -10.14 9.66 5.76
CA HIS A 110 -9.24 10.54 6.51
C HIS A 110 -8.52 11.51 5.57
N GLU A 111 -8.77 12.79 5.79
CA GLU A 111 -8.04 13.86 5.12
C GLU A 111 -6.87 14.29 6.02
N THR A 112 -5.67 14.12 5.55
CA THR A 112 -4.45 14.58 6.23
C THR A 112 -3.89 15.79 5.51
N ALA A 113 -3.66 16.87 6.25
CA ALA A 113 -2.98 18.03 5.72
C ALA A 113 -1.52 17.69 5.42
N LEU A 114 -1.10 17.86 4.17
CA LEU A 114 0.32 17.79 3.81
C LEU A 114 1.02 19.06 4.27
N ASN A 115 1.61 19.01 5.46
CA ASN A 115 2.47 20.09 5.94
C ASN A 115 3.86 19.90 5.33
N ILE A 116 4.11 20.55 4.20
CA ILE A 116 5.44 20.55 3.56
C ILE A 116 6.25 21.67 4.21
N PRO A 117 7.27 21.33 5.01
CA PRO A 117 8.15 22.37 5.52
C PRO A 117 8.94 22.96 4.34
N ILE A 118 8.67 24.22 4.05
CA ILE A 118 9.27 24.95 2.92
C ILE A 118 10.78 25.12 3.10
N TYR A 119 11.30 24.89 4.29
CA TYR A 119 12.72 25.06 4.64
C TYR A 119 13.26 23.83 5.37
N SER A 120 13.76 22.87 4.63
CA SER A 120 14.74 21.91 5.16
C SER A 120 15.86 21.72 4.16
N PRO A 121 17.09 22.12 4.49
CA PRO A 121 18.25 21.91 3.64
C PRO A 121 18.66 20.43 3.54
N GLU A 122 18.09 19.56 4.36
CA GLU A 122 18.34 18.14 4.36
C GLU A 122 17.18 17.42 3.65
N ASN A 123 17.44 16.91 2.49
CA ASN A 123 16.57 16.17 1.54
C ASN A 123 15.73 15.01 2.14
N LYS A 124 15.00 15.26 3.24
CA LYS A 124 14.15 14.30 3.95
C LYS A 124 12.70 14.20 3.40
N PHE A 125 12.46 14.78 2.22
CA PHE A 125 11.11 14.94 1.66
C PHE A 125 10.66 13.85 0.68
N GLY A 126 11.39 12.74 0.57
CA GLY A 126 11.08 11.72 -0.44
C GLY A 126 9.61 11.32 -0.49
N ILE A 127 8.99 11.05 0.67
CA ILE A 127 7.58 10.64 0.74
C ILE A 127 6.61 11.76 0.34
N TYR A 128 6.87 12.99 0.76
CA TYR A 128 6.00 14.13 0.39
C TYR A 128 6.08 14.46 -1.10
N MET A 129 7.25 14.30 -1.70
CA MET A 129 7.42 14.48 -3.15
C MET A 129 6.68 13.40 -3.93
N SER A 130 6.69 12.16 -3.45
CA SER A 130 5.88 11.08 -4.04
C SER A 130 4.39 11.40 -3.95
N MET A 131 3.90 11.79 -2.77
CA MET A 131 2.50 12.19 -2.59
C MET A 131 2.09 13.35 -3.51
N LEU A 132 2.95 14.36 -3.69
CA LEU A 132 2.67 15.46 -4.62
C LEU A 132 2.65 15.00 -6.08
N ALA A 133 3.54 14.07 -6.44
CA ALA A 133 3.55 13.48 -7.77
C ALA A 133 2.27 12.68 -8.03
N ASP A 134 1.83 11.89 -7.07
CA ASP A 134 0.60 11.09 -7.13
C ASP A 134 -0.63 12.01 -7.30
N ILE A 135 -0.72 13.09 -6.52
CA ILE A 135 -1.77 14.11 -6.69
C ILE A 135 -1.71 14.70 -8.11
N GLY A 136 -0.51 14.96 -8.61
CA GLY A 136 -0.32 15.46 -9.98
C GLY A 136 -0.83 14.48 -11.05
N VAL A 137 -0.63 13.17 -10.85
CA VAL A 137 -1.16 12.11 -11.73
C VAL A 137 -2.68 12.06 -11.63
N ILE A 138 -3.23 11.99 -10.43
CA ILE A 138 -4.67 11.96 -10.19
C ILE A 138 -5.35 13.17 -10.86
N ASN A 139 -4.84 14.38 -10.64
CA ASN A 139 -5.40 15.60 -11.22
C ASN A 139 -5.31 15.70 -12.75
N ARG A 140 -4.43 14.92 -13.38
CA ARG A 140 -4.38 14.82 -14.85
C ARG A 140 -5.45 13.90 -15.42
N HIS A 141 -5.81 12.84 -14.71
CA HIS A 141 -6.76 11.82 -15.16
C HIS A 141 -8.18 12.06 -14.68
N PHE A 142 -8.36 12.73 -13.55
CA PHE A 142 -9.67 12.98 -12.94
C PHE A 142 -10.00 14.47 -12.93
N ASN A 143 -11.25 14.79 -13.23
CA ASN A 143 -11.71 16.18 -13.24
C ASN A 143 -11.89 16.70 -11.80
N ARG A 144 -10.91 17.47 -11.31
CA ARG A 144 -10.91 18.09 -9.98
C ARG A 144 -12.18 18.91 -9.68
N TRP A 145 -12.79 19.54 -10.69
CA TRP A 145 -14.02 20.30 -10.54
C TRP A 145 -15.24 19.43 -10.19
N ARG A 146 -15.24 18.19 -10.66
CA ARG A 146 -16.26 17.23 -10.27
C ARG A 146 -16.14 16.89 -8.76
N THR A 147 -14.94 16.69 -8.28
CA THR A 147 -14.67 16.44 -6.85
C THR A 147 -15.03 17.64 -6.00
N VAL A 148 -14.70 18.88 -6.43
CA VAL A 148 -15.11 20.12 -5.76
C VAL A 148 -16.62 20.22 -5.65
N ARG A 149 -17.36 19.93 -6.73
CA ARG A 149 -18.83 20.00 -6.72
C ARG A 149 -19.47 18.96 -5.81
N GLN A 150 -18.87 17.78 -5.71
CA GLN A 150 -19.37 16.69 -4.86
C GLN A 150 -19.10 16.92 -3.38
N SER A 151 -18.11 17.72 -3.05
CA SER A 151 -17.72 17.95 -1.66
C SER A 151 -17.24 19.38 -1.40
N MET A 152 -18.13 20.36 -1.64
CA MET A 152 -17.82 21.78 -1.35
C MET A 152 -17.34 22.01 0.09
N ARG A 153 -17.92 21.31 1.08
CA ARG A 153 -17.50 21.41 2.49
C ARG A 153 -16.05 20.95 2.71
N ARG A 154 -15.58 19.94 2.00
CA ARG A 154 -14.20 19.42 2.08
C ARG A 154 -13.20 20.40 1.49
N TRP A 155 -13.59 21.13 0.45
CA TRP A 155 -12.72 22.09 -0.21
C TRP A 155 -12.60 23.42 0.53
N PHE A 156 -13.67 23.91 1.12
CA PHE A 156 -13.69 25.22 1.80
C PHE A 156 -13.31 25.13 3.28
N GLY A 157 -13.46 23.99 3.93
CA GLY A 157 -13.06 23.80 5.32
C GLY A 157 -11.58 24.10 5.59
N PRO A 158 -10.63 23.59 4.82
CA PRO A 158 -9.21 23.86 4.99
C PRO A 158 -8.79 25.30 4.61
N HIS A 159 -9.56 25.97 3.75
CA HIS A 159 -9.18 27.30 3.26
C HIS A 159 -9.60 28.46 4.20
N LEU A 160 -10.44 28.19 5.19
CA LEU A 160 -10.97 29.22 6.08
C LEU A 160 -10.02 29.64 7.22
N GLY A 161 -8.77 29.21 7.26
CA GLY A 161 -7.89 29.69 8.31
C GLY A 161 -6.45 29.22 8.35
N ILE A 162 -6.01 28.32 7.47
CA ILE A 162 -4.65 27.76 7.58
C ILE A 162 -3.95 27.81 6.22
N LYS A 163 -2.99 28.71 6.07
CA LYS A 163 -2.14 28.80 4.88
C LYS A 163 -1.31 27.54 4.74
N GLY A 164 -1.42 26.83 3.61
CA GLY A 164 -0.52 25.76 3.23
C GLY A 164 -1.07 24.34 3.29
N PHE A 165 -2.38 24.12 3.33
CA PHE A 165 -2.97 22.80 3.27
C PHE A 165 -3.33 22.40 1.83
N TYR A 166 -2.89 21.24 1.43
CA TYR A 166 -3.39 20.53 0.26
C TYR A 166 -4.13 19.29 0.76
N SER A 167 -5.42 19.16 0.43
CA SER A 167 -6.19 17.97 0.73
C SER A 167 -5.89 16.92 -0.34
N VAL A 168 -5.50 15.73 0.08
CA VAL A 168 -5.45 14.54 -0.76
C VAL A 168 -6.75 13.80 -0.52
N THR A 169 -7.66 13.85 -1.47
CA THR A 169 -8.77 12.90 -1.53
C THR A 169 -8.31 11.77 -2.43
N THR A 170 -8.06 10.62 -1.85
CA THR A 170 -7.91 9.35 -2.55
C THR A 170 -9.26 8.88 -3.08
#